data_dde8c1f1bb8b94726f0bd8cafa0cc9c0
#
_entry.id   dde8c1f1bb8b94726f0bd8cafa0cc9c0
#
_cell.length_a   1.000
_cell.length_b   1.000
_cell.length_c   1.000
_cell.angle_alpha   90.00
_cell.angle_beta   90.00
_cell.angle_gamma   90.00
#
_symmetry.space_group_name_H-M   'P 1'
#
loop_
_entity.id
_entity.type
_entity.pdbx_description
1 polymer ?
#
loop_
_entity_poly.entity_id
_entity_poly.type
_entity_poly.pdbx_seq_one_letter_code
_entity_poly.pdbx_strand_id
1 'polypeptide(L)'
;RIGEYGNSVDKEFWVYFTSPHPRDMSDEVIEVISQYKCLAKQIHLPIQSGDNDMLQRMNRKHTLDDYRHIIHTIRRLLPEATIFTDIIVGFTGETEEEFENSRKAMEEFKYNMAYIAQYSVRPGAVASTWADDVPKETKKKRYHILTDELMKHSLVYNQGLVGKTLKVIVNGFDRNNAYL
;
A
#
# COMPACT_ATOMS: atom_id res chain seq x y z
N ARG A 1 -5.47 -4.87 23.91
CA ARG A 1 -6.77 -4.28 24.37
C ARG A 1 -7.87 -4.36 23.30
N ILE A 2 -7.69 -3.78 22.06
CA ILE A 2 -8.76 -3.82 21.01
C ILE A 2 -9.09 -5.26 20.62
N GLY A 3 -8.06 -6.10 20.39
CA GLY A 3 -8.25 -7.51 20.06
C GLY A 3 -8.94 -8.30 21.17
N GLU A 4 -8.55 -8.09 22.43
CA GLU A 4 -9.17 -8.70 23.60
C GLU A 4 -10.64 -8.28 23.74
N TYR A 5 -10.95 -7.00 23.52
CA TYR A 5 -12.33 -6.51 23.48
C TYR A 5 -13.12 -7.19 22.35
N GLY A 6 -12.52 -7.34 21.16
CA GLY A 6 -13.15 -8.07 20.05
C GLY A 6 -13.50 -9.52 20.37
N ASN A 7 -12.69 -10.18 21.22
CA ASN A 7 -12.99 -11.54 21.68
C ASN A 7 -14.02 -11.59 22.81
N SER A 8 -14.30 -10.47 23.49
CA SER A 8 -15.22 -10.40 24.64
C SER A 8 -16.65 -10.01 24.26
N VAL A 9 -16.90 -9.59 23.02
CA VAL A 9 -18.23 -9.16 22.56
C VAL A 9 -18.80 -10.13 21.53
N ASP A 10 -20.11 -10.37 21.60
CA ASP A 10 -20.82 -11.25 20.65
C ASP A 10 -20.99 -10.63 19.26
N LYS A 11 -20.89 -9.30 19.17
CA LYS A 11 -21.06 -8.58 17.91
C LYS A 11 -19.76 -8.58 17.12
N GLU A 12 -19.80 -9.08 15.89
CA GLU A 12 -18.67 -9.01 14.99
C GLU A 12 -18.45 -7.60 14.45
N PHE A 13 -17.20 -7.16 14.44
CA PHE A 13 -16.74 -5.90 13.85
C PHE A 13 -15.32 -6.06 13.31
N TRP A 14 -14.91 -5.15 12.43
CA TRP A 14 -13.55 -5.09 11.92
C TRP A 14 -12.92 -3.73 12.19
N VAL A 15 -11.68 -3.76 12.61
CA VAL A 15 -10.84 -2.57 12.82
C VAL A 15 -9.78 -2.52 11.74
N TYR A 16 -9.80 -1.45 10.95
CA TYR A 16 -8.83 -1.19 9.91
C TYR A 16 -7.75 -0.24 10.41
N PHE A 17 -6.53 -0.47 9.96
CA PHE A 17 -5.40 0.45 10.16
C PHE A 17 -5.23 1.26 8.89
N THR A 18 -5.23 2.59 9.02
CA THR A 18 -5.07 3.49 7.88
C THR A 18 -3.64 4.00 7.81
N SER A 19 -2.93 3.61 6.77
CA SER A 19 -1.64 4.18 6.34
C SER A 19 -0.59 4.38 7.45
N PRO A 20 -0.30 3.37 8.30
CA PRO A 20 0.80 3.49 9.25
C PRO A 20 2.11 3.71 8.50
N HIS A 21 3.02 4.47 9.10
CA HIS A 21 4.35 4.61 8.53
C HIS A 21 5.08 3.25 8.61
N PRO A 22 5.82 2.79 7.58
CA PRO A 22 6.52 1.50 7.62
C PRO A 22 7.39 1.31 8.87
N ARG A 23 8.09 2.36 9.31
CA ARG A 23 8.87 2.38 10.55
C ARG A 23 8.09 1.91 11.79
N ASP A 24 6.78 2.14 11.82
CA ASP A 24 5.92 1.87 12.98
C ASP A 24 5.22 0.49 12.87
N MET A 25 5.45 -0.25 11.78
CA MET A 25 4.93 -1.60 11.54
C MET A 25 5.96 -2.65 11.97
N SER A 26 6.12 -2.84 13.29
CA SER A 26 7.03 -3.85 13.84
C SER A 26 6.47 -5.27 13.70
N ASP A 27 7.35 -6.28 13.86
CA ASP A 27 6.95 -7.68 13.84
C ASP A 27 5.89 -7.99 14.92
N GLU A 28 5.99 -7.39 16.11
CA GLU A 28 4.99 -7.55 17.17
C GLU A 28 3.61 -7.00 16.76
N VAL A 29 3.57 -5.89 16.02
CA VAL A 29 2.30 -5.35 15.51
C VAL A 29 1.66 -6.33 14.52
N ILE A 30 2.45 -6.92 13.63
CA ILE A 30 1.97 -7.90 12.64
C ILE A 30 1.50 -9.18 13.36
N GLU A 31 2.24 -9.65 14.37
CA GLU A 31 1.85 -10.78 15.21
C GLU A 31 0.52 -10.53 15.90
N VAL A 32 0.34 -9.36 16.52
CA VAL A 32 -0.95 -8.98 17.15
C VAL A 32 -2.08 -8.95 16.13
N ILE A 33 -1.85 -8.40 14.93
CA ILE A 33 -2.85 -8.42 13.85
C ILE A 33 -3.22 -9.87 13.50
N SER A 34 -2.26 -10.79 13.50
CA SER A 34 -2.51 -12.21 13.16
C SER A 34 -3.39 -12.93 14.19
N GLN A 35 -3.29 -12.56 15.46
CA GLN A 35 -3.94 -13.26 16.57
C GLN A 35 -5.44 -12.93 16.71
N TYR A 36 -5.89 -11.77 16.26
CA TYR A 36 -7.25 -11.30 16.52
C TYR A 36 -8.09 -11.19 15.24
N LYS A 37 -9.26 -11.85 15.24
CA LYS A 37 -10.18 -11.84 14.08
C LYS A 37 -10.75 -10.47 13.76
N CYS A 38 -10.97 -9.65 14.79
CA CYS A 38 -11.50 -8.30 14.62
C CYS A 38 -10.51 -7.31 14.02
N LEU A 39 -9.20 -7.62 13.97
CA LEU A 39 -8.21 -6.81 13.29
C LEU A 39 -8.18 -7.19 11.80
N ALA A 40 -8.56 -6.25 10.95
CA ALA A 40 -8.69 -6.50 9.53
C ALA A 40 -7.34 -6.93 8.90
N LYS A 41 -7.41 -7.91 8.00
CA LYS A 41 -6.25 -8.43 7.26
C LYS A 41 -6.03 -7.66 5.95
N GLN A 42 -6.45 -6.43 5.92
CA GLN A 42 -6.17 -5.46 4.86
C GLN A 42 -5.17 -4.45 5.41
N ILE A 43 -3.96 -4.47 4.91
CA ILE A 43 -2.85 -3.67 5.43
C ILE A 43 -2.48 -2.61 4.39
N HIS A 44 -2.71 -1.34 4.73
CA HIS A 44 -2.32 -0.22 3.90
C HIS A 44 -0.97 0.32 4.37
N LEU A 45 0.11 -0.04 3.69
CA LEU A 45 1.49 0.30 4.06
C LEU A 45 2.15 1.12 2.94
N PRO A 46 2.18 2.46 3.03
CA PRO A 46 2.72 3.34 2.00
C PRO A 46 4.23 3.21 1.80
N ILE A 47 4.69 2.68 0.66
CA ILE A 47 6.12 2.62 0.33
C ILE A 47 6.64 3.96 -0.14
N GLN A 48 5.88 4.70 -0.93
CA GLN A 48 6.14 5.97 -1.59
C GLN A 48 7.10 5.89 -2.79
N SER A 49 8.20 5.15 -2.70
CA SER A 49 9.16 4.85 -3.77
C SER A 49 9.84 3.51 -3.52
N GLY A 50 10.24 2.82 -4.57
CA GLY A 50 11.05 1.61 -4.50
C GLY A 50 12.56 1.87 -4.53
N ASP A 51 12.98 3.11 -4.34
CA ASP A 51 14.37 3.52 -4.39
C ASP A 51 14.81 4.21 -3.09
N ASN A 52 15.95 3.82 -2.52
CA ASN A 52 16.41 4.32 -1.23
C ASN A 52 16.82 5.80 -1.26
N ASP A 53 17.44 6.27 -2.33
CA ASP A 53 17.85 7.66 -2.46
C ASP A 53 16.61 8.56 -2.61
N MET A 54 15.62 8.07 -3.34
CA MET A 54 14.32 8.73 -3.44
C MET A 54 13.59 8.76 -2.10
N LEU A 55 13.56 7.65 -1.35
CA LEU A 55 12.98 7.60 -0.01
C LEU A 55 13.67 8.60 0.93
N GLN A 56 14.98 8.68 0.90
CA GLN A 56 15.75 9.67 1.65
C GLN A 56 15.39 11.10 1.24
N ARG A 57 15.28 11.38 -0.06
CA ARG A 57 14.89 12.69 -0.61
C ARG A 57 13.47 13.09 -0.20
N MET A 58 12.56 12.11 -0.11
CA MET A 58 11.21 12.28 0.43
C MET A 58 11.17 12.34 1.97
N ASN A 59 12.33 12.32 2.65
CA ASN A 59 12.46 12.28 4.10
C ASN A 59 11.74 11.09 4.77
N ARG A 60 11.69 9.95 4.08
CA ARG A 60 11.16 8.71 4.65
C ARG A 60 12.18 8.07 5.60
N LYS A 61 11.70 7.45 6.67
CA LYS A 61 12.54 6.90 7.75
C LYS A 61 12.57 5.37 7.69
N HIS A 62 12.56 4.82 6.51
CA HIS A 62 12.71 3.39 6.22
C HIS A 62 13.49 3.22 4.92
N THR A 63 14.13 2.10 4.78
CA THR A 63 14.77 1.64 3.54
C THR A 63 13.88 0.63 2.82
N LEU A 64 14.22 0.31 1.57
CA LEU A 64 13.55 -0.75 0.83
C LEU A 64 13.73 -2.12 1.51
N ASP A 65 14.87 -2.37 2.16
CA ASP A 65 15.11 -3.62 2.87
C ASP A 65 14.27 -3.73 4.14
N ASP A 66 14.10 -2.64 4.90
CA ASP A 66 13.15 -2.59 6.04
C ASP A 66 11.74 -2.90 5.54
N TYR A 67 11.33 -2.28 4.43
CA TYR A 67 10.01 -2.50 3.85
C TYR A 67 9.83 -3.95 3.36
N ARG A 68 10.86 -4.53 2.72
CA ARG A 68 10.88 -5.92 2.28
C ARG A 68 10.71 -6.90 3.45
N HIS A 69 11.42 -6.64 4.56
CA HIS A 69 11.28 -7.43 5.79
C HIS A 69 9.82 -7.42 6.29
N ILE A 70 9.20 -6.24 6.37
CA ILE A 70 7.81 -6.10 6.79
C ILE A 70 6.86 -6.89 5.88
N ILE A 71 6.99 -6.74 4.55
CA ILE A 71 6.14 -7.46 3.59
C ILE A 71 6.31 -8.98 3.73
N HIS A 72 7.53 -9.46 3.89
CA HIS A 72 7.80 -10.89 4.09
C HIS A 72 7.19 -11.39 5.40
N THR A 73 7.30 -10.64 6.49
CA THR A 73 6.67 -10.97 7.77
C THR A 73 5.15 -11.02 7.65
N ILE A 74 4.53 -10.03 6.98
CA ILE A 74 3.09 -10.04 6.70
C ILE A 74 2.70 -11.28 5.89
N ARG A 75 3.38 -11.58 4.80
CA ARG A 75 3.06 -12.74 3.95
C ARG A 75 3.22 -14.07 4.68
N ARG A 76 4.18 -14.16 5.60
CA ARG A 76 4.42 -15.36 6.43
C ARG A 76 3.34 -15.54 7.50
N LEU A 77 2.98 -14.48 8.23
CA LEU A 77 2.05 -14.57 9.37
C LEU A 77 0.58 -14.40 8.96
N LEU A 78 0.33 -13.73 7.86
CA LEU A 78 -0.98 -13.36 7.33
C LEU A 78 -1.05 -13.66 5.83
N PRO A 79 -0.97 -14.94 5.40
CA PRO A 79 -0.89 -15.29 3.98
C PRO A 79 -2.11 -14.83 3.16
N GLU A 80 -3.25 -14.62 3.81
CA GLU A 80 -4.49 -14.13 3.18
C GLU A 80 -4.62 -12.60 3.19
N ALA A 81 -3.68 -11.87 3.82
CA ALA A 81 -3.78 -10.43 3.91
C ALA A 81 -3.65 -9.77 2.54
N THR A 82 -4.50 -8.78 2.32
CA THR A 82 -4.34 -7.86 1.18
C THR A 82 -3.43 -6.72 1.58
N ILE A 83 -2.49 -6.37 0.68
CA ILE A 83 -1.53 -5.30 0.91
C ILE A 83 -1.81 -4.16 -0.06
N PHE A 84 -2.04 -2.98 0.50
CA PHE A 84 -2.26 -1.73 -0.21
C PHE A 84 -1.07 -0.82 0.02
N THR A 85 -0.77 0.03 -0.96
CA THR A 85 0.35 0.98 -0.84
C THR A 85 0.03 2.30 -1.53
N ASP A 86 0.85 3.31 -1.26
CA ASP A 86 0.90 4.57 -2.01
C ASP A 86 2.27 4.69 -2.68
N ILE A 87 2.29 5.14 -3.93
CA ILE A 87 3.52 5.41 -4.69
C ILE A 87 3.38 6.77 -5.37
N ILE A 88 4.43 7.58 -5.28
CA ILE A 88 4.53 8.86 -5.97
C ILE A 88 5.52 8.73 -7.11
N VAL A 89 5.08 9.06 -8.33
CA VAL A 89 5.94 9.11 -9.51
C VAL A 89 6.25 10.54 -9.90
N GLY A 90 7.47 10.76 -10.39
CA GLY A 90 7.90 12.08 -10.84
C GLY A 90 8.13 13.07 -9.71
N PHE A 91 8.53 12.60 -8.53
CA PHE A 91 9.03 13.50 -7.50
C PHE A 91 10.26 14.25 -8.00
N THR A 92 10.53 15.43 -7.43
CA THR A 92 11.65 16.28 -7.84
C THR A 92 12.96 15.51 -7.99
N GLY A 93 13.56 15.57 -9.16
CA GLY A 93 14.82 14.94 -9.51
C GLY A 93 14.73 13.42 -9.72
N GLU A 94 13.54 12.82 -9.80
CA GLU A 94 13.41 11.37 -10.01
C GLU A 94 13.97 10.97 -11.38
N THR A 95 15.04 10.18 -11.36
CA THR A 95 15.69 9.62 -12.55
C THR A 95 14.89 8.44 -13.11
N GLU A 96 15.28 7.96 -14.30
CA GLU A 96 14.67 6.75 -14.88
C GLU A 96 15.05 5.49 -14.09
N GLU A 97 16.24 5.43 -13.53
CA GLU A 97 16.71 4.32 -12.70
C GLU A 97 15.91 4.22 -11.38
N GLU A 98 15.72 5.34 -10.68
CA GLU A 98 14.93 5.42 -9.44
C GLU A 98 13.45 5.04 -9.70
N PHE A 99 12.90 5.46 -10.84
CA PHE A 99 11.57 5.03 -11.27
C PHE A 99 11.51 3.53 -11.55
N GLU A 100 12.51 2.99 -12.27
CA GLU A 100 12.56 1.56 -12.58
C GLU A 100 12.70 0.70 -11.29
N ASN A 101 13.39 1.21 -10.26
CA ASN A 101 13.42 0.57 -8.95
C ASN A 101 12.03 0.53 -8.29
N SER A 102 11.23 1.59 -8.45
CA SER A 102 9.83 1.60 -8.01
C SER A 102 8.97 0.58 -8.77
N ARG A 103 9.17 0.44 -10.10
CA ARG A 103 8.49 -0.58 -10.90
C ARG A 103 8.85 -2.00 -10.46
N LYS A 104 10.15 -2.27 -10.22
CA LYS A 104 10.64 -3.56 -9.70
C LYS A 104 10.07 -3.87 -8.33
N ALA A 105 9.95 -2.87 -7.45
CA ALA A 105 9.32 -3.05 -6.14
C ALA A 105 7.85 -3.46 -6.26
N MET A 106 7.09 -2.90 -7.20
CA MET A 106 5.72 -3.33 -7.46
C MET A 106 5.65 -4.78 -7.96
N GLU A 107 6.55 -5.16 -8.85
CA GLU A 107 6.66 -6.54 -9.38
C GLU A 107 7.04 -7.53 -8.27
N GLU A 108 7.96 -7.15 -7.35
CA GLU A 108 8.39 -7.95 -6.21
C GLU A 108 7.27 -8.14 -5.18
N PHE A 109 6.64 -7.03 -4.75
CA PHE A 109 5.70 -7.06 -3.61
C PHE A 109 4.28 -7.45 -4.02
N LYS A 110 3.90 -7.36 -5.29
CA LYS A 110 2.61 -7.82 -5.84
C LYS A 110 1.43 -7.30 -5.02
N TYR A 111 1.29 -5.98 -4.97
CA TYR A 111 0.22 -5.33 -4.23
C TYR A 111 -1.16 -5.70 -4.76
N ASN A 112 -2.13 -5.80 -3.86
CA ASN A 112 -3.54 -5.97 -4.22
C ASN A 112 -4.13 -4.65 -4.72
N MET A 113 -3.66 -3.52 -4.17
CA MET A 113 -4.03 -2.16 -4.57
C MET A 113 -2.85 -1.21 -4.36
N ALA A 114 -2.66 -0.26 -5.26
CA ALA A 114 -1.72 0.84 -5.11
C ALA A 114 -2.37 2.16 -5.52
N TYR A 115 -2.28 3.16 -4.66
CA TYR A 115 -2.65 4.53 -4.99
C TYR A 115 -1.43 5.21 -5.60
N ILE A 116 -1.40 5.25 -6.93
CA ILE A 116 -0.31 5.83 -7.69
C ILE A 116 -0.63 7.29 -7.94
N ALA A 117 0.23 8.20 -7.49
CA ALA A 117 0.05 9.63 -7.65
C ALA A 117 1.20 10.24 -8.45
N GLN A 118 0.88 11.14 -9.39
CA GLN A 118 1.87 12.01 -10.00
C GLN A 118 2.23 13.12 -9.00
N TYR A 119 3.53 13.34 -8.79
CA TYR A 119 3.97 14.41 -7.90
C TYR A 119 3.41 15.77 -8.33
N SER A 120 2.92 16.50 -7.37
CA SER A 120 2.54 17.91 -7.50
C SER A 120 3.06 18.70 -6.30
N VAL A 121 3.51 19.90 -6.55
CA VAL A 121 4.04 20.80 -5.51
C VAL A 121 2.94 21.12 -4.50
N ARG A 122 3.24 20.91 -3.20
CA ARG A 122 2.34 21.25 -2.10
C ARG A 122 2.88 22.46 -1.35
N PRO A 123 2.15 23.58 -1.31
CA PRO A 123 2.56 24.73 -0.52
C PRO A 123 2.85 24.36 0.94
N GLY A 124 3.95 24.88 1.49
CA GLY A 124 4.37 24.64 2.87
C GLY A 124 5.19 23.36 3.10
N ALA A 125 5.30 22.47 2.12
CA ALA A 125 6.25 21.35 2.20
C ALA A 125 7.67 21.81 1.84
N VAL A 126 8.72 21.22 2.41
CA VAL A 126 10.12 21.55 2.07
C VAL A 126 10.36 21.38 0.57
N ALA A 127 9.85 20.31 -0.03
CA ALA A 127 9.96 20.07 -1.47
C ALA A 127 9.28 21.14 -2.34
N SER A 128 8.45 22.04 -1.79
CA SER A 128 7.85 23.13 -2.55
C SER A 128 8.86 24.22 -2.96
N THR A 129 10.03 24.22 -2.34
CA THR A 129 11.14 25.12 -2.70
C THR A 129 12.06 24.54 -3.77
N TRP A 130 11.85 23.30 -4.15
CA TRP A 130 12.64 22.59 -5.15
C TRP A 130 12.01 22.72 -6.53
N ALA A 131 12.84 22.62 -7.57
CA ALA A 131 12.33 22.64 -8.94
C ALA A 131 11.50 21.38 -9.21
N ASP A 132 10.30 21.55 -9.76
CA ASP A 132 9.53 20.43 -10.32
C ASP A 132 10.04 20.15 -11.73
N ASP A 133 11.16 19.43 -11.80
CA ASP A 133 11.98 19.23 -12.99
C ASP A 133 11.63 17.99 -13.81
N VAL A 134 10.71 17.15 -13.31
CA VAL A 134 10.24 15.99 -14.07
C VAL A 134 9.06 16.41 -14.96
N PRO A 135 9.17 16.30 -16.31
CA PRO A 135 8.11 16.72 -17.22
C PRO A 135 6.78 16.00 -16.96
N LYS A 136 5.65 16.71 -17.16
CA LYS A 136 4.31 16.15 -16.97
C LYS A 136 4.06 14.87 -17.80
N GLU A 137 4.57 14.84 -19.01
CA GLU A 137 4.43 13.66 -19.89
C GLU A 137 5.22 12.47 -19.33
N THR A 138 6.38 12.70 -18.73
CA THR A 138 7.16 11.65 -18.04
C THR A 138 6.40 11.12 -16.83
N LYS A 139 5.83 12.02 -15.99
CA LYS A 139 5.00 11.61 -14.84
C LYS A 139 3.80 10.78 -15.29
N LYS A 140 3.12 11.21 -16.35
CA LYS A 140 1.99 10.49 -16.92
C LYS A 140 2.39 9.10 -17.45
N LYS A 141 3.52 9.02 -18.18
CA LYS A 141 4.05 7.74 -18.66
C LYS A 141 4.35 6.79 -17.50
N ARG A 142 5.06 7.28 -16.48
CA ARG A 142 5.40 6.50 -15.27
C ARG A 142 4.16 6.03 -14.52
N TYR A 143 3.16 6.89 -14.37
CA TYR A 143 1.87 6.54 -13.80
C TYR A 143 1.20 5.38 -14.53
N HIS A 144 1.14 5.41 -15.87
CA HIS A 144 0.53 4.32 -16.65
C HIS A 144 1.32 3.02 -16.54
N ILE A 145 2.66 3.07 -16.57
CA ILE A 145 3.50 1.88 -16.40
C ILE A 145 3.20 1.18 -15.06
N LEU A 146 3.16 1.93 -13.94
CA LEU A 146 2.85 1.34 -12.64
C LEU A 146 1.40 0.89 -12.53
N THR A 147 0.46 1.59 -13.18
CA THR A 147 -0.96 1.17 -13.23
C THR A 147 -1.10 -0.17 -13.96
N ASP A 148 -0.42 -0.34 -15.10
CA ASP A 148 -0.43 -1.59 -15.86
C ASP A 148 0.19 -2.73 -15.05
N GLU A 149 1.26 -2.46 -14.29
CA GLU A 149 1.89 -3.45 -13.41
C GLU A 149 0.93 -3.87 -12.28
N LEU A 150 0.28 -2.91 -11.62
CA LEU A 150 -0.74 -3.18 -10.61
C LEU A 150 -1.87 -4.06 -11.18
N MET A 151 -2.39 -3.72 -12.37
CA MET A 151 -3.49 -4.45 -12.99
C MET A 151 -3.15 -5.93 -13.20
N LYS A 152 -1.93 -6.27 -13.60
CA LYS A 152 -1.48 -7.67 -13.74
C LYS A 152 -1.64 -8.44 -12.42
N HIS A 153 -1.13 -7.89 -11.33
CA HIS A 153 -1.15 -8.56 -10.02
C HIS A 153 -2.55 -8.61 -9.41
N SER A 154 -3.32 -7.52 -9.50
CA SER A 154 -4.70 -7.46 -9.04
C SER A 154 -5.59 -8.44 -9.79
N LEU A 155 -5.41 -8.59 -11.10
CA LEU A 155 -6.18 -9.52 -11.91
C LEU A 155 -5.92 -10.97 -11.47
N VAL A 156 -4.66 -11.36 -11.30
CA VAL A 156 -4.28 -12.71 -10.85
C VAL A 156 -4.88 -13.00 -9.46
N TYR A 157 -4.79 -12.05 -8.54
CA TYR A 157 -5.39 -12.17 -7.22
C TYR A 157 -6.91 -12.36 -7.30
N ASN A 158 -7.61 -11.51 -8.03
CA ASN A 158 -9.07 -11.54 -8.16
C ASN A 158 -9.56 -12.81 -8.87
N GLN A 159 -8.85 -13.29 -9.90
CA GLN A 159 -9.14 -14.57 -10.53
C GLN A 159 -9.03 -15.73 -9.54
N GLY A 160 -8.08 -15.68 -8.62
CA GLY A 160 -7.94 -16.67 -7.55
C GLY A 160 -9.09 -16.67 -6.53
N LEU A 161 -9.96 -15.65 -6.53
CA LEU A 161 -11.15 -15.56 -5.67
C LEU A 161 -12.40 -16.13 -6.34
N VAL A 162 -12.40 -16.35 -7.65
CA VAL A 162 -13.56 -16.88 -8.38
C VAL A 162 -13.91 -18.27 -7.86
N GLY A 163 -15.18 -18.49 -7.53
CA GLY A 163 -15.69 -19.73 -6.95
C GLY A 163 -15.47 -19.88 -5.44
N LYS A 164 -14.84 -18.92 -4.78
CA LYS A 164 -14.70 -18.92 -3.32
C LYS A 164 -15.85 -18.18 -2.64
N THR A 165 -16.23 -18.66 -1.47
CA THR A 165 -17.13 -17.94 -0.56
C THR A 165 -16.30 -17.04 0.34
N LEU A 166 -16.58 -15.74 0.33
CA LEU A 166 -15.88 -14.75 1.12
C LEU A 166 -16.83 -14.10 2.13
N LYS A 167 -16.29 -13.78 3.31
CA LYS A 167 -17.00 -12.98 4.29
C LYS A 167 -16.80 -11.49 3.97
N VAL A 168 -17.88 -10.75 3.91
CA VAL A 168 -17.87 -9.34 3.57
C VAL A 168 -18.66 -8.52 4.60
N ILE A 169 -18.31 -7.25 4.74
CA ILE A 169 -19.12 -6.26 5.47
C ILE A 169 -19.85 -5.43 4.41
N VAL A 170 -21.17 -5.38 4.52
CA VAL A 170 -21.99 -4.51 3.69
C VAL A 170 -21.98 -3.11 4.30
N ASN A 171 -21.39 -2.16 3.60
CA ASN A 171 -21.29 -0.76 4.06
C ASN A 171 -22.43 0.12 3.55
N GLY A 172 -23.17 -0.31 2.54
CA GLY A 172 -24.23 0.48 1.92
C GLY A 172 -24.72 -0.10 0.61
N PHE A 173 -25.33 0.77 -0.17
CA PHE A 173 -25.85 0.43 -1.50
C PHE A 173 -25.23 1.35 -2.54
N ASP A 174 -24.95 0.82 -3.70
CA ASP A 174 -24.57 1.61 -4.88
C ASP A 174 -25.81 2.35 -5.47
N ARG A 175 -25.59 3.09 -6.57
CA ARG A 175 -26.67 3.83 -7.26
C ARG A 175 -27.76 2.93 -7.87
N ASN A 176 -27.47 1.63 -8.02
CA ASN A 176 -28.38 0.62 -8.56
C ASN A 176 -29.01 -0.25 -7.45
N ASN A 177 -28.91 0.17 -6.19
CA ASN A 177 -29.31 -0.61 -5.00
C ASN A 177 -28.63 -1.97 -4.84
N ALA A 178 -27.45 -2.15 -5.45
CA ALA A 178 -26.60 -3.29 -5.16
C ALA A 178 -25.80 -3.06 -3.86
N TYR A 179 -25.54 -4.11 -3.10
CA TYR A 179 -24.73 -4.02 -1.87
C TYR A 179 -23.29 -3.60 -2.17
N LEU A 180 -22.74 -2.70 -1.36
CA LEU A 180 -21.35 -2.25 -1.37
C LEU A 180 -20.58 -2.82 -0.22
#